data_0f77883f72478a3ae09b6c11adb1cfd1
#
_entry.id   0f77883f72478a3ae09b6c11adb1cfd1
#
_cell.length_a   1.000
_cell.length_b   1.000
_cell.length_c   1.000
_cell.angle_alpha   90.00
_cell.angle_beta   90.00
_cell.angle_gamma   90.00
#
_symmetry.space_group_name_H-M   'P 1'
#
loop_
_entity.id
_entity.type
_entity.pdbx_description
1 polymer ?
#
loop_
_entity_poly.entity_id
_entity_poly.type
_entity_poly.pdbx_seq_one_letter_code
_entity_poly.pdbx_strand_id
1 'polypeptide(L)'
;MDIKAMFMESPFVYGMAVFGKWFTDREEDAKRLSANFTHGINTILISPRRWGKTSLVLKVAKQVSNKNLKIVNLDIFSCRSREDFYRIFAKEIILQTSNKWEEWSENARHFLSALTPTISLGNDPVNDFNVSFSVSNKILLNDEVLNLPVKIANKKGIRIVVCIDEFQQIMEFQDPKNFQKQLRSVWQLQTQCVSYCLYGSKKHLMHALFSKQSMPFYKFGDVFFLQKISLDYWITFIQQRFEETGKFISADLATQICERVENHSSYVQQLSWLVWSKTEKEATEIDFNDAQIDLLNQNSMLYHSYIEGLTALQLNFLHAIADGIQDRFSRKEIISKYNLGTSANISRMKKSLEQKELIDIAPEMITFNDPIFRIWFKKFVPILYQ
;
A
#
# COMPACT_ATOMS: atom_id res chain seq x y z
N MET A 1 -1.55 -40.61 -9.28
CA MET A 1 -2.05 -39.84 -8.14
C MET A 1 -1.61 -38.41 -8.35
N ASP A 2 -2.55 -37.52 -8.64
CA ASP A 2 -2.26 -36.14 -9.01
C ASP A 2 -1.79 -35.38 -7.76
N ILE A 3 -0.55 -34.92 -7.72
CA ILE A 3 0.04 -34.14 -6.63
C ILE A 3 -0.74 -32.83 -6.40
N LYS A 4 -1.50 -32.35 -7.38
CA LYS A 4 -2.42 -31.20 -7.26
C LYS A 4 -3.60 -31.42 -6.31
N ALA A 5 -3.98 -32.65 -6.02
CA ALA A 5 -5.09 -32.98 -5.11
C ALA A 5 -4.68 -33.01 -3.62
N MET A 6 -3.40 -32.82 -3.30
CA MET A 6 -2.88 -32.98 -1.94
C MET A 6 -2.67 -31.67 -1.16
N PHE A 7 -2.75 -30.51 -1.82
CA PHE A 7 -2.70 -29.22 -1.14
C PHE A 7 -4.09 -28.58 -1.16
N MET A 8 -4.84 -28.71 -0.08
CA MET A 8 -6.00 -27.84 0.12
C MET A 8 -5.51 -26.39 0.07
N GLU A 9 -6.02 -25.67 -0.92
CA GLU A 9 -5.73 -24.25 -1.08
C GLU A 9 -6.17 -23.50 0.18
N SER A 10 -5.31 -22.72 0.81
CA SER A 10 -5.66 -21.98 2.03
C SER A 10 -6.95 -21.17 1.82
N PRO A 11 -7.93 -21.26 2.72
CA PRO A 11 -9.17 -20.48 2.59
C PRO A 11 -8.95 -18.98 2.80
N PHE A 12 -7.87 -18.60 3.47
CA PHE A 12 -7.50 -17.22 3.77
C PHE A 12 -6.08 -16.93 3.31
N VAL A 13 -5.84 -15.71 2.82
CA VAL A 13 -4.52 -15.28 2.32
C VAL A 13 -4.17 -13.92 2.90
N TYR A 14 -2.98 -13.83 3.51
CA TYR A 14 -2.45 -12.59 4.08
C TYR A 14 -0.96 -12.45 3.77
N GLY A 15 -0.40 -11.24 3.95
CA GLY A 15 1.00 -10.95 3.67
C GLY A 15 1.34 -10.69 2.20
N MET A 16 0.38 -10.89 1.28
CA MET A 16 0.55 -10.65 -0.15
C MET A 16 -0.71 -10.03 -0.76
N ALA A 17 -0.63 -9.62 -2.03
CA ALA A 17 -1.81 -9.18 -2.77
C ALA A 17 -2.78 -10.35 -3.01
N VAL A 18 -4.08 -10.11 -2.82
CA VAL A 18 -5.13 -11.13 -2.95
C VAL A 18 -5.90 -10.96 -4.26
N PHE A 19 -6.35 -12.10 -4.82
CA PHE A 19 -7.08 -12.19 -6.08
C PHE A 19 -8.21 -13.22 -6.00
N GLY A 20 -9.13 -13.17 -6.97
CA GLY A 20 -10.19 -14.17 -7.12
C GLY A 20 -11.06 -14.29 -5.87
N LYS A 21 -11.21 -15.51 -5.36
CA LYS A 21 -12.06 -15.83 -4.22
C LYS A 21 -11.62 -15.23 -2.88
N TRP A 22 -10.35 -14.85 -2.76
CA TRP A 22 -9.81 -14.18 -1.56
C TRP A 22 -10.00 -12.67 -1.54
N PHE A 23 -10.49 -12.10 -2.66
CA PHE A 23 -10.80 -10.69 -2.75
C PHE A 23 -12.30 -10.50 -2.47
N THR A 24 -12.62 -9.77 -1.42
CA THR A 24 -14.01 -9.46 -1.05
C THR A 24 -14.27 -7.96 -1.10
N ASP A 25 -15.53 -7.59 -1.39
CA ASP A 25 -16.01 -6.22 -1.50
C ASP A 25 -15.21 -5.38 -2.54
N ARG A 26 -15.23 -4.08 -2.41
CA ARG A 26 -14.53 -3.11 -3.27
C ARG A 26 -15.17 -2.93 -4.64
N GLU A 27 -16.42 -3.30 -4.82
CA GLU A 27 -17.07 -3.20 -6.14
C GLU A 27 -17.20 -1.75 -6.60
N GLU A 28 -17.60 -0.84 -5.71
CA GLU A 28 -17.71 0.58 -6.04
C GLU A 28 -16.33 1.22 -6.25
N ASP A 29 -15.34 0.89 -5.42
CA ASP A 29 -13.96 1.33 -5.61
C ASP A 29 -13.39 0.83 -6.95
N ALA A 30 -13.63 -0.45 -7.28
CA ALA A 30 -13.20 -1.06 -8.54
C ALA A 30 -13.89 -0.42 -9.75
N LYS A 31 -15.18 -0.14 -9.66
CA LYS A 31 -15.97 0.53 -10.70
C LYS A 31 -15.44 1.95 -10.96
N ARG A 32 -15.20 2.73 -9.91
CA ARG A 32 -14.61 4.07 -9.99
C ARG A 32 -13.24 4.02 -10.65
N LEU A 33 -12.36 3.13 -10.18
CA LEU A 33 -11.01 2.98 -10.70
C LEU A 33 -11.00 2.49 -12.15
N SER A 34 -11.89 1.56 -12.52
CA SER A 34 -12.10 1.10 -13.89
C SER A 34 -12.52 2.26 -14.81
N ALA A 35 -13.46 3.09 -14.37
CA ALA A 35 -13.90 4.26 -15.12
C ALA A 35 -12.73 5.24 -15.34
N ASN A 36 -11.95 5.53 -14.29
CA ASN A 36 -10.79 6.41 -14.40
C ASN A 36 -9.76 5.88 -15.39
N PHE A 37 -9.42 4.59 -15.33
CA PHE A 37 -8.48 3.95 -16.25
C PHE A 37 -9.00 3.99 -17.71
N THR A 38 -10.28 3.66 -17.88
CA THR A 38 -10.91 3.62 -19.19
C THR A 38 -11.02 5.01 -19.84
N HIS A 39 -11.22 6.07 -19.06
CA HIS A 39 -11.37 7.43 -19.57
C HIS A 39 -10.09 8.27 -19.49
N GLY A 40 -8.95 7.70 -19.03
CA GLY A 40 -7.68 8.41 -18.97
C GLY A 40 -7.61 9.47 -17.86
N ILE A 41 -8.32 9.26 -16.76
CA ILE A 41 -8.32 10.17 -15.61
C ILE A 41 -7.17 9.78 -14.68
N ASN A 42 -6.28 10.74 -14.39
CA ASN A 42 -5.27 10.52 -13.36
C ASN A 42 -5.93 10.24 -12.02
N THR A 43 -5.41 9.28 -11.29
CA THR A 43 -6.00 8.81 -10.03
C THR A 43 -4.96 8.83 -8.92
N ILE A 44 -5.35 9.27 -7.75
CA ILE A 44 -4.56 9.19 -6.52
C ILE A 44 -5.32 8.34 -5.52
N LEU A 45 -4.79 7.16 -5.19
CA LEU A 45 -5.39 6.25 -4.24
C LEU A 45 -4.59 6.22 -2.94
N ILE A 46 -5.20 6.64 -1.85
CA ILE A 46 -4.57 6.74 -0.53
C ILE A 46 -5.22 5.74 0.41
N SER A 47 -4.40 4.94 1.09
CA SER A 47 -4.91 4.00 2.08
C SER A 47 -3.78 3.58 3.04
N PRO A 48 -4.08 3.28 4.28
CA PRO A 48 -3.12 2.65 5.18
C PRO A 48 -2.54 1.37 4.60
N ARG A 49 -1.44 0.90 5.17
CA ARG A 49 -0.83 -0.38 4.78
C ARG A 49 -1.81 -1.54 4.95
N ARG A 50 -1.72 -2.53 4.07
CA ARG A 50 -2.47 -3.80 4.17
C ARG A 50 -4.00 -3.69 4.12
N TRP A 51 -4.54 -2.59 3.57
CA TRP A 51 -5.98 -2.42 3.34
C TRP A 51 -6.44 -2.90 1.96
N GLY A 52 -5.52 -3.45 1.14
CA GLY A 52 -5.86 -4.05 -0.14
C GLY A 52 -5.76 -3.12 -1.35
N LYS A 53 -5.09 -1.94 -1.26
CA LYS A 53 -4.94 -1.02 -2.40
C LYS A 53 -4.26 -1.67 -3.62
N THR A 54 -3.13 -2.36 -3.41
CA THR A 54 -2.42 -3.05 -4.50
C THR A 54 -3.28 -4.15 -5.12
N SER A 55 -4.01 -4.93 -4.29
CA SER A 55 -4.96 -5.94 -4.77
C SER A 55 -6.07 -5.34 -5.64
N LEU A 56 -6.62 -4.17 -5.23
CA LEU A 56 -7.64 -3.45 -5.99
C LEU A 56 -7.09 -2.97 -7.34
N VAL A 57 -5.92 -2.31 -7.35
CA VAL A 57 -5.30 -1.80 -8.58
C VAL A 57 -5.01 -2.94 -9.55
N LEU A 58 -4.42 -4.05 -9.08
CA LEU A 58 -4.11 -5.20 -9.91
C LEU A 58 -5.36 -5.93 -10.42
N LYS A 59 -6.42 -6.04 -9.61
CA LYS A 59 -7.73 -6.58 -10.05
C LYS A 59 -8.30 -5.76 -11.19
N VAL A 60 -8.37 -4.45 -11.03
CA VAL A 60 -8.90 -3.55 -12.05
C VAL A 60 -8.00 -3.54 -13.29
N ALA A 61 -6.68 -3.49 -13.12
CA ALA A 61 -5.73 -3.58 -14.22
C ALA A 61 -5.98 -4.81 -15.10
N LYS A 62 -6.18 -5.98 -14.47
CA LYS A 62 -6.50 -7.23 -15.19
C LYS A 62 -7.85 -7.18 -15.90
N GLN A 63 -8.85 -6.50 -15.33
CA GLN A 63 -10.20 -6.41 -15.91
C GLN A 63 -10.27 -5.49 -17.13
N VAL A 64 -9.57 -4.33 -17.09
CA VAL A 64 -9.69 -3.32 -18.14
C VAL A 64 -8.60 -3.41 -19.21
N SER A 65 -7.48 -4.09 -18.93
CA SER A 65 -6.36 -4.22 -19.87
C SER A 65 -6.81 -5.01 -21.13
N ASN A 66 -6.51 -4.45 -22.29
CA ASN A 66 -6.83 -5.07 -23.58
C ASN A 66 -5.79 -4.65 -24.64
N LYS A 67 -6.05 -4.94 -25.93
CA LYS A 67 -5.14 -4.58 -27.02
C LYS A 67 -4.95 -3.06 -27.20
N ASN A 68 -5.94 -2.25 -26.85
CA ASN A 68 -5.94 -0.79 -27.04
C ASN A 68 -5.65 -0.02 -25.74
N LEU A 69 -5.71 -0.68 -24.58
CA LEU A 69 -5.43 -0.09 -23.27
C LEU A 69 -4.47 -1.00 -22.52
N LYS A 70 -3.28 -0.52 -22.29
CA LYS A 70 -2.26 -1.21 -21.48
C LYS A 70 -2.15 -0.59 -20.09
N ILE A 71 -2.08 -1.44 -19.09
CA ILE A 71 -1.85 -1.02 -17.71
C ILE A 71 -0.45 -1.46 -17.33
N VAL A 72 0.39 -0.52 -16.94
CA VAL A 72 1.77 -0.76 -16.48
C VAL A 72 1.82 -0.55 -14.98
N ASN A 73 2.26 -1.57 -14.25
CA ASN A 73 2.39 -1.51 -12.79
C ASN A 73 3.87 -1.50 -12.41
N LEU A 74 4.26 -0.56 -11.56
CA LEU A 74 5.61 -0.52 -10.99
C LEU A 74 5.55 -0.14 -9.51
N ASP A 75 6.48 -0.70 -8.75
CA ASP A 75 6.68 -0.40 -7.34
C ASP A 75 8.02 0.33 -7.18
N ILE A 76 7.98 1.52 -6.58
CA ILE A 76 9.16 2.34 -6.37
C ILE A 76 9.67 2.31 -4.92
N PHE A 77 9.20 1.38 -4.10
CA PHE A 77 9.61 1.24 -2.69
C PHE A 77 11.13 1.12 -2.54
N SER A 78 11.78 0.39 -3.43
CA SER A 78 13.24 0.18 -3.40
C SER A 78 14.06 1.35 -3.98
N CYS A 79 13.44 2.33 -4.62
CA CYS A 79 14.14 3.47 -5.20
C CYS A 79 14.72 4.37 -4.11
N ARG A 80 16.00 4.68 -4.23
CA ARG A 80 16.72 5.61 -3.34
C ARG A 80 17.08 6.92 -4.02
N SER A 81 16.99 6.97 -5.36
CA SER A 81 17.40 8.09 -6.18
C SER A 81 16.47 8.28 -7.37
N ARG A 82 16.59 9.43 -8.05
CA ARG A 82 15.90 9.70 -9.32
C ARG A 82 16.35 8.73 -10.41
N GLU A 83 17.63 8.38 -10.41
CA GLU A 83 18.23 7.44 -11.34
C GLU A 83 17.62 6.04 -11.20
N ASP A 84 17.38 5.56 -9.96
CA ASP A 84 16.66 4.32 -9.71
C ASP A 84 15.24 4.37 -10.24
N PHE A 85 14.54 5.49 -9.98
CA PHE A 85 13.19 5.72 -10.51
C PHE A 85 13.16 5.64 -12.03
N TYR A 86 14.05 6.35 -12.72
CA TYR A 86 14.08 6.35 -14.19
C TYR A 86 14.38 4.96 -14.75
N ARG A 87 15.28 4.22 -14.12
CA ARG A 87 15.62 2.85 -14.52
C ARG A 87 14.44 1.90 -14.39
N ILE A 88 13.75 1.90 -13.24
CA ILE A 88 12.56 1.07 -13.00
C ILE A 88 11.42 1.51 -13.93
N PHE A 89 11.17 2.80 -14.05
CA PHE A 89 10.13 3.35 -14.90
C PHE A 89 10.32 2.93 -16.36
N ALA A 90 11.52 3.11 -16.94
CA ALA A 90 11.79 2.70 -18.32
C ALA A 90 11.67 1.17 -18.49
N LYS A 91 12.21 0.40 -17.57
CA LYS A 91 12.15 -1.06 -17.57
C LYS A 91 10.69 -1.54 -17.65
N GLU A 92 9.87 -1.13 -16.69
CA GLU A 92 8.50 -1.61 -16.59
C GLU A 92 7.60 -1.15 -17.75
N ILE A 93 7.79 0.08 -18.24
CA ILE A 93 7.08 0.58 -19.42
C ILE A 93 7.41 -0.31 -20.65
N ILE A 94 8.66 -0.62 -20.89
CA ILE A 94 9.08 -1.45 -22.02
C ILE A 94 8.54 -2.88 -21.88
N LEU A 95 8.74 -3.51 -20.72
CA LEU A 95 8.32 -4.88 -20.48
C LEU A 95 6.82 -5.08 -20.66
N GLN A 96 6.01 -4.23 -20.02
CA GLN A 96 4.57 -4.44 -19.95
C GLN A 96 3.79 -3.90 -21.16
N THR A 97 4.44 -3.12 -22.03
CA THR A 97 3.85 -2.66 -23.30
C THR A 97 4.28 -3.48 -24.51
N SER A 98 5.19 -4.44 -24.34
CA SER A 98 5.73 -5.30 -25.42
C SER A 98 5.36 -6.76 -25.20
N ASN A 99 5.19 -7.52 -26.27
CA ASN A 99 4.70 -8.90 -26.18
C ASN A 99 5.83 -9.95 -26.20
N LYS A 100 7.01 -9.60 -26.73
CA LYS A 100 8.15 -10.51 -26.90
C LYS A 100 9.44 -9.85 -26.44
N TRP A 101 10.40 -10.66 -26.01
CA TRP A 101 11.69 -10.18 -25.49
C TRP A 101 12.55 -9.48 -26.56
N GLU A 102 12.46 -9.90 -27.85
CA GLU A 102 13.12 -9.21 -28.96
C GLU A 102 12.62 -7.78 -29.10
N GLU A 103 11.33 -7.58 -28.93
CA GLU A 103 10.68 -6.28 -28.97
C GLU A 103 11.15 -5.37 -27.80
N TRP A 104 11.53 -5.92 -26.66
CA TRP A 104 12.05 -5.14 -25.53
C TRP A 104 13.36 -4.44 -25.87
N SER A 105 14.31 -5.21 -26.43
CA SER A 105 15.62 -4.67 -26.85
C SER A 105 15.48 -3.66 -27.97
N GLU A 106 14.62 -3.94 -28.95
CA GLU A 106 14.31 -3.03 -30.05
C GLU A 106 13.68 -1.73 -29.55
N ASN A 107 12.67 -1.83 -28.71
CA ASN A 107 11.99 -0.67 -28.14
C ASN A 107 12.93 0.17 -27.26
N ALA A 108 13.75 -0.45 -26.42
CA ALA A 108 14.72 0.29 -25.63
C ALA A 108 15.72 1.07 -26.50
N ARG A 109 16.30 0.43 -27.53
CA ARG A 109 17.20 1.10 -28.48
C ARG A 109 16.51 2.19 -29.30
N HIS A 110 15.28 1.93 -29.76
CA HIS A 110 14.54 2.87 -30.60
C HIS A 110 14.06 4.09 -29.82
N PHE A 111 13.38 3.89 -28.70
CA PHE A 111 12.75 4.97 -27.94
C PHE A 111 13.70 5.74 -27.03
N LEU A 112 14.81 5.12 -26.64
CA LEU A 112 15.81 5.69 -25.75
C LEU A 112 17.15 5.91 -26.46
N SER A 113 17.15 5.99 -27.79
CA SER A 113 18.38 6.10 -28.60
C SER A 113 19.27 7.28 -28.22
N ALA A 114 18.67 8.40 -27.83
CA ALA A 114 19.42 9.58 -27.38
C ALA A 114 20.18 9.37 -26.05
N LEU A 115 19.89 8.28 -25.29
CA LEU A 115 20.49 7.97 -24.01
C LEU A 115 21.53 6.84 -24.08
N THR A 116 21.79 6.30 -25.28
CA THR A 116 22.67 5.13 -25.45
C THR A 116 22.42 4.05 -24.39
N PRO A 117 21.21 3.43 -24.38
CA PRO A 117 20.85 2.48 -23.35
C PRO A 117 21.73 1.24 -23.41
N THR A 118 22.26 0.82 -22.27
CA THR A 118 22.90 -0.49 -22.11
C THR A 118 21.83 -1.47 -21.67
N ILE A 119 21.58 -2.47 -22.49
CA ILE A 119 20.58 -3.51 -22.25
C ILE A 119 21.32 -4.77 -21.86
N SER A 120 21.00 -5.31 -20.69
CA SER A 120 21.47 -6.63 -20.27
C SER A 120 20.30 -7.60 -20.19
N LEU A 121 20.52 -8.79 -20.72
CA LEU A 121 19.60 -9.93 -20.67
C LEU A 121 20.36 -11.04 -19.96
N GLY A 122 19.84 -11.52 -18.83
CA GLY A 122 20.40 -12.68 -18.15
C GLY A 122 19.79 -13.99 -18.65
N ASN A 123 19.94 -15.05 -17.86
CA ASN A 123 19.42 -16.38 -18.20
C ASN A 123 17.88 -16.45 -18.17
N ASP A 124 17.23 -15.61 -17.37
CA ASP A 124 15.78 -15.39 -17.36
C ASP A 124 15.46 -14.01 -17.95
N PRO A 125 15.04 -13.92 -19.24
CA PRO A 125 14.80 -12.64 -19.90
C PRO A 125 13.78 -11.75 -19.20
N VAL A 126 12.82 -12.31 -18.48
CA VAL A 126 11.78 -11.54 -17.78
C VAL A 126 12.32 -10.91 -16.50
N ASN A 127 13.04 -11.69 -15.69
CA ASN A 127 13.56 -11.20 -14.40
C ASN A 127 14.89 -10.46 -14.57
N ASP A 128 15.70 -10.87 -15.54
CA ASP A 128 17.07 -10.36 -15.73
C ASP A 128 17.15 -9.21 -16.75
N PHE A 129 16.03 -8.79 -17.36
CA PHE A 129 16.03 -7.63 -18.25
C PHE A 129 16.32 -6.36 -17.45
N ASN A 130 17.42 -5.71 -17.81
CA ASN A 130 17.81 -4.44 -17.22
C ASN A 130 18.11 -3.41 -18.31
N VAL A 131 17.68 -2.18 -18.07
CA VAL A 131 18.02 -1.01 -18.86
C VAL A 131 18.81 -0.07 -17.96
N SER A 132 20.04 0.24 -18.34
CA SER A 132 20.87 1.25 -17.70
C SER A 132 21.26 2.32 -18.71
N PHE A 133 21.61 3.50 -18.23
CA PHE A 133 21.92 4.64 -19.08
C PHE A 133 23.31 5.16 -18.78
N SER A 134 24.11 5.43 -19.83
CA SER A 134 25.39 6.13 -19.71
C SER A 134 25.11 7.64 -19.55
N VAL A 135 25.23 8.15 -18.34
CA VAL A 135 24.80 9.53 -18.00
C VAL A 135 25.90 10.52 -18.40
N SER A 136 25.97 10.90 -19.64
CA SER A 136 26.73 12.08 -20.07
C SER A 136 25.91 13.37 -20.02
N ASN A 137 24.58 13.29 -20.04
CA ASN A 137 23.70 14.46 -19.95
C ASN A 137 22.43 14.14 -19.14
N LYS A 138 22.38 14.56 -17.85
CA LYS A 138 21.26 14.30 -16.93
C LYS A 138 19.92 14.92 -17.39
N ILE A 139 19.92 16.01 -18.12
CA ILE A 139 18.70 16.69 -18.57
C ILE A 139 18.02 15.89 -19.68
N LEU A 140 18.78 15.40 -20.65
CA LEU A 140 18.26 14.52 -21.73
C LEU A 140 17.70 13.22 -21.17
N LEU A 141 18.34 12.63 -20.16
CA LEU A 141 17.86 11.42 -19.48
C LEU A 141 16.43 11.60 -18.96
N ASN A 142 16.19 12.70 -18.28
CA ASN A 142 14.93 12.98 -17.61
C ASN A 142 13.76 13.04 -18.58
N ASP A 143 13.88 13.82 -19.64
CA ASP A 143 12.80 14.06 -20.60
C ASP A 143 12.55 12.84 -21.51
N GLU A 144 13.59 12.16 -21.94
CA GLU A 144 13.49 10.97 -22.77
C GLU A 144 12.77 9.83 -22.05
N VAL A 145 13.14 9.55 -20.79
CA VAL A 145 12.53 8.47 -20.02
C VAL A 145 11.09 8.80 -19.61
N LEU A 146 10.80 10.02 -19.17
CA LEU A 146 9.45 10.40 -18.77
C LEU A 146 8.47 10.47 -19.96
N ASN A 147 8.96 10.71 -21.18
CA ASN A 147 8.15 10.70 -22.39
C ASN A 147 8.04 9.32 -23.06
N LEU A 148 8.72 8.30 -22.52
CA LEU A 148 8.68 6.94 -23.07
C LEU A 148 7.26 6.37 -23.21
N PRO A 149 6.34 6.50 -22.23
CA PRO A 149 4.98 6.00 -22.37
C PRO A 149 4.24 6.63 -23.56
N VAL A 150 4.37 7.94 -23.76
CA VAL A 150 3.72 8.65 -24.87
C VAL A 150 4.29 8.22 -26.22
N LYS A 151 5.62 8.08 -26.33
CA LYS A 151 6.28 7.62 -27.54
C LYS A 151 5.76 6.23 -27.96
N ILE A 152 5.67 5.32 -27.01
CA ILE A 152 5.14 3.95 -27.25
C ILE A 152 3.65 4.00 -27.55
N ALA A 153 2.85 4.76 -26.80
CA ALA A 153 1.42 4.89 -27.01
C ALA A 153 1.11 5.37 -28.43
N ASN A 154 1.78 6.43 -28.88
CA ASN A 154 1.61 6.99 -30.23
C ASN A 154 2.05 6.01 -31.33
N LYS A 155 3.23 5.36 -31.18
CA LYS A 155 3.72 4.38 -32.17
C LYS A 155 2.76 3.20 -32.32
N LYS A 156 2.19 2.70 -31.20
CA LYS A 156 1.32 1.53 -31.19
C LYS A 156 -0.17 1.85 -31.36
N GLY A 157 -0.57 3.12 -31.33
CA GLY A 157 -1.97 3.54 -31.39
C GLY A 157 -2.79 3.06 -30.19
N ILE A 158 -2.19 3.03 -29.01
CA ILE A 158 -2.79 2.54 -27.75
C ILE A 158 -2.83 3.62 -26.68
N ARG A 159 -3.58 3.36 -25.62
CA ARG A 159 -3.50 4.14 -24.39
C ARG A 159 -2.78 3.36 -23.30
N ILE A 160 -2.10 4.08 -22.41
CA ILE A 160 -1.33 3.49 -21.31
C ILE A 160 -1.77 4.14 -19.99
N VAL A 161 -2.07 3.32 -18.99
CA VAL A 161 -2.19 3.76 -17.60
C VAL A 161 -0.95 3.29 -16.84
N VAL A 162 -0.23 4.23 -16.23
CA VAL A 162 0.96 3.93 -15.43
C VAL A 162 0.58 3.96 -13.96
N CYS A 163 0.56 2.80 -13.33
CA CYS A 163 0.24 2.60 -11.92
C CYS A 163 1.54 2.53 -11.11
N ILE A 164 1.73 3.46 -10.17
CA ILE A 164 2.96 3.57 -9.37
C ILE A 164 2.62 3.34 -7.90
N ASP A 165 3.06 2.19 -7.36
CA ASP A 165 2.93 1.88 -5.93
C ASP A 165 4.02 2.57 -5.11
N GLU A 166 3.70 2.83 -3.85
CA GLU A 166 4.53 3.51 -2.86
C GLU A 166 5.07 4.88 -3.34
N PHE A 167 4.20 5.62 -4.09
CA PHE A 167 4.58 6.87 -4.74
C PHE A 167 5.19 7.92 -3.80
N GLN A 168 4.85 7.91 -2.52
CA GLN A 168 5.45 8.81 -1.54
C GLN A 168 6.97 8.63 -1.37
N GLN A 169 7.55 7.53 -1.89
CA GLN A 169 9.00 7.30 -1.86
C GLN A 169 9.79 8.43 -2.53
N ILE A 170 9.21 9.11 -3.50
CA ILE A 170 9.85 10.28 -4.14
C ILE A 170 10.15 11.43 -3.16
N MET A 171 9.51 11.45 -1.98
CA MET A 171 9.78 12.45 -0.93
C MET A 171 11.13 12.23 -0.23
N GLU A 172 11.68 11.03 -0.35
CA GLU A 172 12.97 10.66 0.26
C GLU A 172 14.16 10.91 -0.68
N PHE A 173 13.90 11.29 -1.95
CA PHE A 173 14.96 11.60 -2.91
C PHE A 173 15.62 12.95 -2.63
N GLN A 174 16.85 13.11 -3.11
CA GLN A 174 17.52 14.42 -3.06
C GLN A 174 16.71 15.44 -3.87
N ASP A 175 16.41 16.60 -3.25
CA ASP A 175 15.62 17.68 -3.82
C ASP A 175 14.24 17.21 -4.35
N PRO A 176 13.39 16.65 -3.46
CA PRO A 176 12.15 16.01 -3.87
C PRO A 176 11.16 16.99 -4.52
N LYS A 177 11.19 18.27 -4.15
CA LYS A 177 10.27 19.27 -4.70
C LYS A 177 10.54 19.57 -6.18
N ASN A 178 11.80 19.65 -6.58
CA ASN A 178 12.15 19.86 -7.99
C ASN A 178 11.87 18.62 -8.83
N PHE A 179 12.07 17.42 -8.26
CA PHE A 179 11.69 16.20 -8.95
C PHE A 179 10.17 16.12 -9.18
N GLN A 180 9.36 16.46 -8.19
CA GLN A 180 7.91 16.55 -8.35
C GLN A 180 7.48 17.56 -9.42
N LYS A 181 8.12 18.75 -9.47
CA LYS A 181 7.85 19.74 -10.52
C LYS A 181 8.15 19.17 -11.91
N GLN A 182 9.26 18.46 -12.06
CA GLN A 182 9.64 17.83 -13.32
C GLN A 182 8.64 16.75 -13.73
N LEU A 183 8.27 15.81 -12.85
CA LEU A 183 7.25 14.82 -13.12
C LEU A 183 5.93 15.50 -13.55
N ARG A 184 5.49 16.50 -12.77
CA ARG A 184 4.24 17.22 -13.05
C ARG A 184 4.27 17.94 -14.40
N SER A 185 5.35 18.61 -14.74
CA SER A 185 5.47 19.37 -16.00
C SER A 185 5.38 18.46 -17.23
N VAL A 186 5.95 17.26 -17.15
CA VAL A 186 5.90 16.29 -18.24
C VAL A 186 4.54 15.59 -18.30
N TRP A 187 4.09 15.02 -17.18
CA TRP A 187 2.90 14.16 -17.13
C TRP A 187 1.59 14.88 -17.44
N GLN A 188 1.47 16.16 -17.07
CA GLN A 188 0.27 16.94 -17.41
C GLN A 188 0.06 17.17 -18.91
N LEU A 189 1.11 17.04 -19.73
CA LEU A 189 1.05 17.19 -21.19
C LEU A 189 0.70 15.88 -21.90
N GLN A 190 0.64 14.76 -21.18
CA GLN A 190 0.47 13.41 -21.73
C GLN A 190 -0.98 12.91 -21.74
N THR A 191 -1.93 13.70 -21.31
CA THR A 191 -3.32 13.31 -21.00
C THR A 191 -4.13 12.73 -22.15
N GLN A 192 -3.67 12.86 -23.39
CA GLN A 192 -4.35 12.29 -24.56
C GLN A 192 -4.22 10.77 -24.65
N CYS A 193 -3.07 10.21 -24.29
CA CYS A 193 -2.78 8.79 -24.45
C CYS A 193 -2.18 8.11 -23.21
N VAL A 194 -1.77 8.89 -22.20
CA VAL A 194 -1.21 8.35 -20.94
C VAL A 194 -1.92 8.96 -19.75
N SER A 195 -2.27 8.13 -18.77
CA SER A 195 -2.75 8.56 -17.47
C SER A 195 -2.00 7.83 -16.35
N TYR A 196 -2.09 8.36 -15.14
CA TYR A 196 -1.32 7.89 -13.99
C TYR A 196 -2.25 7.48 -12.85
N CYS A 197 -1.96 6.34 -12.23
CA CYS A 197 -2.54 5.93 -10.95
C CYS A 197 -1.43 5.93 -9.90
N LEU A 198 -1.42 6.95 -9.04
CA LEU A 198 -0.39 7.14 -8.03
C LEU A 198 -0.96 6.69 -6.68
N TYR A 199 -0.36 5.68 -6.07
CA TYR A 199 -0.88 5.17 -4.81
C TYR A 199 0.23 4.87 -3.80
N GLY A 200 -0.13 4.87 -2.51
CA GLY A 200 0.83 4.67 -1.45
C GLY A 200 0.21 4.48 -0.09
N SER A 201 1.02 4.04 0.85
CA SER A 201 0.60 3.62 2.18
C SER A 201 0.83 4.67 3.27
N LYS A 202 1.81 5.55 3.12
CA LYS A 202 2.12 6.60 4.10
C LYS A 202 1.15 7.78 3.92
N LYS A 203 -0.01 7.68 4.56
CA LYS A 203 -1.14 8.60 4.41
C LYS A 203 -0.75 10.07 4.57
N HIS A 204 0.06 10.41 5.60
CA HIS A 204 0.51 11.78 5.84
C HIS A 204 1.40 12.32 4.70
N LEU A 205 2.28 11.49 4.10
CA LEU A 205 3.11 11.90 2.96
C LEU A 205 2.29 12.03 1.68
N MET A 206 1.38 11.09 1.41
CA MET A 206 0.46 11.18 0.28
C MET A 206 -0.42 12.43 0.38
N HIS A 207 -0.96 12.70 1.57
CA HIS A 207 -1.70 13.94 1.81
C HIS A 207 -0.84 15.20 1.59
N ALA A 208 0.41 15.18 2.04
CA ALA A 208 1.34 16.28 1.82
C ALA A 208 1.62 16.51 0.31
N LEU A 209 1.73 15.46 -0.50
CA LEU A 209 1.97 15.54 -1.94
C LEU A 209 0.78 16.13 -2.73
N PHE A 210 -0.44 15.72 -2.41
CA PHE A 210 -1.61 15.93 -3.27
C PHE A 210 -2.61 16.97 -2.76
N SER A 211 -2.64 17.26 -1.46
CA SER A 211 -3.66 18.13 -0.85
C SER A 211 -3.18 19.56 -0.57
N LYS A 212 -1.87 19.81 -0.53
CA LYS A 212 -1.34 21.15 -0.27
C LYS A 212 -1.23 21.95 -1.56
N GLN A 213 -1.85 23.15 -1.61
CA GLN A 213 -1.84 24.05 -2.77
C GLN A 213 -0.43 24.45 -3.24
N SER A 214 0.55 24.48 -2.33
CA SER A 214 1.95 24.82 -2.64
C SER A 214 2.76 23.66 -3.27
N MET A 215 2.15 22.48 -3.40
CA MET A 215 2.84 21.30 -3.92
C MET A 215 2.55 21.06 -5.40
N PRO A 216 3.53 20.57 -6.17
CA PRO A 216 3.38 20.39 -7.62
C PRO A 216 2.20 19.51 -8.03
N PHE A 217 1.86 18.47 -7.27
CA PHE A 217 0.78 17.53 -7.58
C PHE A 217 -0.60 17.97 -7.08
N TYR A 218 -0.75 19.19 -6.55
CA TYR A 218 -2.06 19.70 -6.16
C TYR A 218 -3.05 19.63 -7.34
N LYS A 219 -4.22 19.02 -7.12
CA LYS A 219 -5.26 18.80 -8.16
C LYS A 219 -4.74 18.06 -9.41
N PHE A 220 -3.87 17.07 -9.23
CA PHE A 220 -3.36 16.30 -10.36
C PHE A 220 -4.39 15.34 -10.98
N GLY A 221 -5.33 14.85 -10.20
CA GLY A 221 -6.35 13.90 -10.67
C GLY A 221 -7.43 13.64 -9.62
N ASP A 222 -8.18 12.58 -9.82
CA ASP A 222 -9.20 12.10 -8.90
C ASP A 222 -8.55 11.49 -7.65
N VAL A 223 -8.80 12.10 -6.48
CA VAL A 223 -8.25 11.63 -5.20
C VAL A 223 -9.34 10.89 -4.44
N PHE A 224 -9.07 9.64 -4.10
CA PHE A 224 -9.96 8.93 -3.19
C PHE A 224 -9.21 8.11 -2.14
N PHE A 225 -9.85 8.00 -0.98
CA PHE A 225 -9.36 7.25 0.17
C PHE A 225 -10.06 5.91 0.22
N LEU A 226 -9.28 4.84 0.19
CA LEU A 226 -9.82 3.50 0.35
C LEU A 226 -10.34 3.35 1.79
N GLN A 227 -11.61 3.03 1.94
CA GLN A 227 -12.24 2.83 3.25
C GLN A 227 -12.00 1.40 3.74
N LYS A 228 -12.24 1.13 5.03
CA LYS A 228 -12.32 -0.24 5.56
C LYS A 228 -13.45 -1.00 4.85
N ILE A 229 -13.27 -2.29 4.62
CA ILE A 229 -14.34 -3.18 4.19
C ILE A 229 -15.37 -3.26 5.32
N SER A 230 -16.64 -3.19 4.98
CA SER A 230 -17.70 -3.22 5.99
C SER A 230 -17.80 -4.60 6.67
N LEU A 231 -18.34 -4.60 7.88
CA LEU A 231 -18.46 -5.78 8.70
C LEU A 231 -19.28 -6.89 8.00
N ASP A 232 -20.40 -6.54 7.36
CA ASP A 232 -21.30 -7.49 6.70
C ASP A 232 -20.61 -8.26 5.56
N TYR A 233 -19.78 -7.57 4.76
CA TYR A 233 -18.99 -8.24 3.72
C TYR A 233 -17.96 -9.19 4.31
N TRP A 234 -17.32 -8.82 5.43
CA TRP A 234 -16.36 -9.68 6.10
C TRP A 234 -17.03 -10.92 6.70
N ILE A 235 -18.16 -10.77 7.39
CA ILE A 235 -18.89 -11.90 7.97
C ILE A 235 -19.25 -12.90 6.87
N THR A 236 -19.88 -12.44 5.79
CA THR A 236 -20.24 -13.28 4.64
C THR A 236 -19.02 -13.97 4.04
N PHE A 237 -17.92 -13.23 3.85
CA PHE A 237 -16.68 -13.77 3.31
C PHE A 237 -16.09 -14.87 4.22
N ILE A 238 -15.99 -14.62 5.52
CA ILE A 238 -15.43 -15.59 6.48
C ILE A 238 -16.26 -16.87 6.48
N GLN A 239 -17.58 -16.76 6.58
CA GLN A 239 -18.48 -17.92 6.57
C GLN A 239 -18.33 -18.76 5.30
N GLN A 240 -18.33 -18.12 4.13
CA GLN A 240 -18.12 -18.81 2.85
C GLN A 240 -16.77 -19.54 2.78
N ARG A 241 -15.68 -18.94 3.31
CA ARG A 241 -14.36 -19.59 3.31
C ARG A 241 -14.30 -20.81 4.23
N PHE A 242 -14.99 -20.77 5.37
CA PHE A 242 -15.13 -21.95 6.24
C PHE A 242 -15.93 -23.05 5.54
N GLU A 243 -17.08 -22.71 4.97
CA GLU A 243 -18.01 -23.62 4.30
C GLU A 243 -17.35 -24.35 3.11
N GLU A 244 -16.57 -23.64 2.28
CA GLU A 244 -15.84 -24.24 1.17
C GLU A 244 -14.84 -25.32 1.59
N THR A 245 -14.43 -25.34 2.84
CA THR A 245 -13.50 -26.32 3.40
C THR A 245 -14.21 -27.35 4.31
N GLY A 246 -15.55 -27.35 4.32
CA GLY A 246 -16.35 -28.28 5.13
C GLY A 246 -16.36 -27.97 6.62
N LYS A 247 -16.01 -26.71 7.00
CA LYS A 247 -16.05 -26.23 8.38
C LYS A 247 -17.15 -25.17 8.53
N PHE A 248 -17.54 -24.91 9.75
CA PHE A 248 -18.58 -23.92 10.08
C PHE A 248 -18.05 -22.87 11.05
N ILE A 249 -18.51 -21.63 10.91
CA ILE A 249 -18.33 -20.53 11.86
C ILE A 249 -19.63 -19.73 11.98
N SER A 250 -20.03 -19.41 13.21
CA SER A 250 -21.21 -18.57 13.46
C SER A 250 -20.96 -17.13 13.00
N ALA A 251 -22.04 -16.40 12.67
CA ALA A 251 -21.94 -14.98 12.36
C ALA A 251 -21.39 -14.17 13.54
N ASP A 252 -21.76 -14.54 14.78
CA ASP A 252 -21.27 -13.87 15.99
C ASP A 252 -19.76 -14.02 16.16
N LEU A 253 -19.22 -15.22 15.94
CA LEU A 253 -17.77 -15.44 16.06
C LEU A 253 -17.00 -14.76 14.91
N ALA A 254 -17.56 -14.76 13.69
CA ALA A 254 -17.02 -14.00 12.56
C ALA A 254 -17.01 -12.49 12.84
N THR A 255 -18.07 -11.98 13.50
CA THR A 255 -18.13 -10.59 13.95
C THR A 255 -17.04 -10.27 14.96
N GLN A 256 -16.85 -11.12 15.96
CA GLN A 256 -15.79 -10.96 16.97
C GLN A 256 -14.39 -10.95 16.34
N ILE A 257 -14.13 -11.80 15.33
CA ILE A 257 -12.87 -11.76 14.58
C ILE A 257 -12.66 -10.38 13.97
N CYS A 258 -13.65 -9.84 13.29
CA CYS A 258 -13.56 -8.56 12.59
C CYS A 258 -13.38 -7.38 13.55
N GLU A 259 -14.16 -7.33 14.62
CA GLU A 259 -14.11 -6.26 15.63
C GLU A 259 -12.78 -6.29 16.39
N ARG A 260 -12.26 -7.48 16.71
CA ARG A 260 -10.97 -7.64 17.40
C ARG A 260 -9.83 -6.97 16.67
N VAL A 261 -9.85 -7.01 15.35
CA VAL A 261 -8.83 -6.42 14.48
C VAL A 261 -9.30 -5.14 13.78
N GLU A 262 -10.41 -4.53 14.24
CA GLU A 262 -10.98 -3.28 13.74
C GLU A 262 -11.24 -3.29 12.22
N ASN A 263 -11.69 -4.40 11.65
CA ASN A 263 -11.89 -4.58 10.21
C ASN A 263 -10.62 -4.33 9.36
N HIS A 264 -9.43 -4.49 9.94
CA HIS A 264 -8.17 -4.33 9.22
C HIS A 264 -7.95 -5.52 8.28
N SER A 265 -8.03 -5.30 6.97
CA SER A 265 -8.16 -6.37 5.96
C SER A 265 -7.14 -7.50 6.08
N SER A 266 -5.86 -7.19 6.29
CA SER A 266 -4.84 -8.24 6.45
C SER A 266 -5.02 -9.03 7.73
N TYR A 267 -5.41 -8.37 8.83
CA TYR A 267 -5.60 -9.04 10.11
C TYR A 267 -6.90 -9.82 10.19
N VAL A 268 -7.96 -9.37 9.50
CA VAL A 268 -9.18 -10.19 9.36
C VAL A 268 -8.83 -11.52 8.69
N GLN A 269 -8.11 -11.49 7.58
CA GLN A 269 -7.66 -12.71 6.89
C GLN A 269 -6.74 -13.57 7.78
N GLN A 270 -5.77 -12.96 8.46
CA GLN A 270 -4.81 -13.67 9.31
C GLN A 270 -5.49 -14.31 10.53
N LEU A 271 -6.34 -13.56 11.26
CA LEU A 271 -7.02 -14.10 12.43
C LEU A 271 -8.05 -15.17 12.03
N SER A 272 -8.77 -14.97 10.92
CA SER A 272 -9.67 -15.98 10.36
C SER A 272 -8.94 -17.26 10.00
N TRP A 273 -7.73 -17.16 9.42
CA TRP A 273 -6.89 -18.32 9.12
C TRP A 273 -6.47 -19.06 10.41
N LEU A 274 -6.08 -18.31 11.45
CA LEU A 274 -5.67 -18.89 12.73
C LEU A 274 -6.85 -19.63 13.41
N VAL A 275 -8.05 -19.03 13.41
CA VAL A 275 -9.25 -19.68 13.92
C VAL A 275 -9.57 -20.95 13.09
N TRP A 276 -9.60 -20.81 11.76
CA TRP A 276 -9.87 -21.92 10.86
C TRP A 276 -8.88 -23.09 11.05
N SER A 277 -7.60 -22.81 11.26
CA SER A 277 -6.58 -23.85 11.45
C SER A 277 -6.74 -24.65 12.73
N LYS A 278 -7.37 -24.07 13.77
CA LYS A 278 -7.67 -24.72 15.05
C LYS A 278 -9.03 -25.44 15.04
N THR A 279 -9.94 -25.00 14.21
CA THR A 279 -11.29 -25.55 14.09
C THR A 279 -11.24 -26.96 13.47
N GLU A 280 -11.88 -27.95 14.09
CA GLU A 280 -12.11 -29.28 13.49
C GLU A 280 -13.31 -29.26 12.54
N LYS A 281 -14.51 -29.00 13.04
CA LYS A 281 -15.76 -28.90 12.27
C LYS A 281 -16.46 -27.57 12.46
N GLU A 282 -16.62 -27.14 13.70
CA GLU A 282 -17.30 -25.89 14.07
C GLU A 282 -16.37 -25.06 14.94
N ALA A 283 -16.19 -23.80 14.56
CA ALA A 283 -15.34 -22.87 15.29
C ALA A 283 -15.97 -22.51 16.64
N THR A 284 -15.13 -22.53 17.68
CA THR A 284 -15.52 -22.25 19.05
C THR A 284 -14.85 -21.00 19.59
N GLU A 285 -15.37 -20.49 20.73
CA GLU A 285 -14.71 -19.39 21.48
C GLU A 285 -13.29 -19.77 21.94
N ILE A 286 -13.03 -21.06 22.17
CA ILE A 286 -11.69 -21.54 22.54
C ILE A 286 -10.75 -21.36 21.37
N ASP A 287 -11.15 -21.79 20.16
CA ASP A 287 -10.36 -21.63 18.94
C ASP A 287 -10.04 -20.16 18.68
N PHE A 288 -11.02 -19.27 18.88
CA PHE A 288 -10.86 -17.83 18.72
C PHE A 288 -9.88 -17.25 19.76
N ASN A 289 -10.00 -17.60 21.02
CA ASN A 289 -9.14 -17.11 22.08
C ASN A 289 -7.67 -17.55 21.87
N ASP A 290 -7.46 -18.82 21.52
CA ASP A 290 -6.15 -19.37 21.20
C ASP A 290 -5.54 -18.72 19.94
N ALA A 291 -6.37 -18.46 18.92
CA ALA A 291 -5.95 -17.76 17.72
C ALA A 291 -5.53 -16.30 18.00
N GLN A 292 -6.18 -15.61 18.92
CA GLN A 292 -5.76 -14.26 19.35
C GLN A 292 -4.39 -14.27 20.02
N ILE A 293 -4.14 -15.27 20.87
CA ILE A 293 -2.84 -15.42 21.53
C ILE A 293 -1.74 -15.66 20.50
N ASP A 294 -2.00 -16.54 19.52
CA ASP A 294 -1.05 -16.83 18.46
C ASP A 294 -0.78 -15.58 17.59
N LEU A 295 -1.81 -14.81 17.25
CA LEU A 295 -1.67 -13.56 16.48
C LEU A 295 -0.77 -12.55 17.20
N LEU A 296 -0.93 -12.39 18.53
CA LEU A 296 -0.09 -11.51 19.33
C LEU A 296 1.35 -12.02 19.39
N ASN A 297 1.55 -13.32 19.60
CA ASN A 297 2.86 -13.94 19.69
C ASN A 297 3.64 -13.84 18.37
N GLN A 298 2.98 -14.10 17.24
CA GLN A 298 3.59 -13.99 15.90
C GLN A 298 4.11 -12.58 15.59
N ASN A 299 3.49 -11.55 16.15
CA ASN A 299 3.88 -10.16 15.92
C ASN A 299 4.76 -9.57 17.05
N SER A 300 4.97 -10.30 18.17
CA SER A 300 5.61 -9.76 19.36
C SER A 300 7.03 -9.24 19.11
N MET A 301 7.85 -9.99 18.36
CA MET A 301 9.22 -9.55 18.05
C MET A 301 9.23 -8.23 17.26
N LEU A 302 8.34 -8.10 16.28
CA LEU A 302 8.18 -6.87 15.53
C LEU A 302 7.75 -5.71 16.44
N TYR A 303 6.81 -5.94 17.34
CA TYR A 303 6.30 -4.90 18.24
C TYR A 303 7.33 -4.47 19.29
N HIS A 304 8.18 -5.38 19.75
CA HIS A 304 9.34 -5.00 20.56
C HIS A 304 10.25 -4.04 19.80
N SER A 305 10.54 -4.29 18.53
CA SER A 305 11.37 -3.38 17.72
C SER A 305 10.72 -2.00 17.52
N TYR A 306 9.39 -1.91 17.53
CA TYR A 306 8.69 -0.62 17.41
C TYR A 306 8.86 0.27 18.65
N ILE A 307 8.94 -0.34 19.85
CA ILE A 307 9.08 0.40 21.09
C ILE A 307 10.56 0.65 21.46
N GLU A 308 11.50 -0.10 20.87
CA GLU A 308 12.92 0.18 21.01
C GLU A 308 13.25 1.59 20.52
N GLY A 309 13.92 2.36 21.36
CA GLY A 309 14.27 3.75 21.04
C GLY A 309 13.12 4.76 21.16
N LEU A 310 11.95 4.38 21.71
CA LEU A 310 10.95 5.33 22.17
C LEU A 310 11.32 5.87 23.55
N THR A 311 11.11 7.18 23.72
CA THR A 311 11.27 7.82 25.02
C THR A 311 10.12 7.47 25.97
N ALA A 312 10.33 7.60 27.29
CA ALA A 312 9.27 7.41 28.29
C ALA A 312 8.02 8.26 27.99
N LEU A 313 8.22 9.52 27.56
CA LEU A 313 7.10 10.40 27.16
C LEU A 313 6.34 9.86 25.94
N GLN A 314 7.01 9.27 24.95
CA GLN A 314 6.36 8.67 23.80
C GLN A 314 5.59 7.41 24.18
N LEU A 315 6.14 6.56 25.04
CA LEU A 315 5.45 5.38 25.58
C LEU A 315 4.20 5.79 26.36
N ASN A 316 4.32 6.78 27.23
CA ASN A 316 3.19 7.32 28.00
C ASN A 316 2.10 7.94 27.09
N PHE A 317 2.50 8.59 26.01
CA PHE A 317 1.56 9.12 25.02
C PHE A 317 0.81 7.99 24.29
N LEU A 318 1.51 6.90 23.91
CA LEU A 318 0.88 5.71 23.34
C LEU A 318 -0.07 5.05 24.34
N HIS A 319 0.24 5.03 25.65
CA HIS A 319 -0.69 4.55 26.68
C HIS A 319 -1.97 5.36 26.72
N ALA A 320 -1.87 6.69 26.66
CA ALA A 320 -3.07 7.53 26.63
C ALA A 320 -3.97 7.18 25.43
N ILE A 321 -3.37 6.97 24.24
CA ILE A 321 -4.12 6.55 23.04
C ILE A 321 -4.70 5.13 23.23
N ALA A 322 -3.94 4.20 23.79
CA ALA A 322 -4.38 2.81 24.01
C ALA A 322 -5.56 2.73 24.98
N ASP A 323 -5.64 3.66 25.94
CA ASP A 323 -6.74 3.81 26.90
C ASP A 323 -7.94 4.58 26.33
N GLY A 324 -7.90 4.94 25.04
CA GLY A 324 -9.04 5.57 24.34
C GLY A 324 -9.03 7.10 24.32
N ILE A 325 -7.95 7.75 24.76
CA ILE A 325 -7.81 9.20 24.57
C ILE A 325 -7.46 9.44 23.09
N GLN A 326 -8.34 10.13 22.37
CA GLN A 326 -8.17 10.36 20.94
C GLN A 326 -7.91 11.84 20.60
N ASP A 327 -8.31 12.75 21.49
CA ASP A 327 -8.16 14.20 21.33
C ASP A 327 -7.74 14.90 22.65
N ARG A 328 -7.58 16.23 22.60
CA ARG A 328 -7.39 17.09 23.76
C ARG A 328 -6.29 16.67 24.75
N PHE A 329 -5.22 16.07 24.26
CA PHE A 329 -4.09 15.60 25.07
C PHE A 329 -3.43 16.70 25.92
N SER A 330 -3.67 17.97 25.62
CA SER A 330 -3.14 19.12 26.39
C SER A 330 -3.98 19.48 27.63
N ARG A 331 -5.05 18.74 27.94
CA ARG A 331 -5.79 18.93 29.20
C ARG A 331 -4.91 18.55 30.39
N LYS A 332 -4.95 19.36 31.43
CA LYS A 332 -4.12 19.18 32.65
C LYS A 332 -4.28 17.79 33.26
N GLU A 333 -5.51 17.27 33.29
CA GLU A 333 -5.83 15.95 33.83
C GLU A 333 -5.15 14.83 33.05
N ILE A 334 -5.14 14.93 31.70
CA ILE A 334 -4.51 13.94 30.81
C ILE A 334 -2.99 14.03 30.92
N ILE A 335 -2.45 15.25 30.91
CA ILE A 335 -1.01 15.48 31.09
C ILE A 335 -0.53 14.88 32.40
N SER A 336 -1.25 15.14 33.50
CA SER A 336 -0.91 14.63 34.82
C SER A 336 -1.06 13.12 34.91
N LYS A 337 -2.19 12.57 34.42
CA LYS A 337 -2.48 11.12 34.48
C LYS A 337 -1.43 10.28 33.75
N TYR A 338 -0.97 10.75 32.58
CA TYR A 338 -0.04 9.99 31.73
C TYR A 338 1.38 10.58 31.74
N ASN A 339 1.66 11.55 32.58
CA ASN A 339 2.97 12.22 32.66
C ASN A 339 3.51 12.65 31.27
N LEU A 340 2.71 13.43 30.52
CA LEU A 340 3.01 13.82 29.13
C LEU A 340 3.93 15.06 29.03
N GLY A 341 4.34 15.63 30.15
CA GLY A 341 5.17 16.83 30.18
C GLY A 341 4.41 18.08 29.80
N THR A 342 4.85 18.81 28.80
CA THR A 342 4.24 20.07 28.35
C THR A 342 3.48 19.94 27.04
N SER A 343 2.64 20.93 26.69
CA SER A 343 1.95 20.97 25.38
C SER A 343 2.92 20.96 24.20
N ALA A 344 4.12 21.54 24.35
CA ALA A 344 5.16 21.49 23.34
C ALA A 344 5.70 20.06 23.13
N ASN A 345 5.82 19.30 24.21
CA ASN A 345 6.23 17.89 24.15
C ASN A 345 5.17 17.06 23.41
N ILE A 346 3.87 17.29 23.68
CA ILE A 346 2.78 16.60 22.98
C ILE A 346 2.85 16.79 21.46
N SER A 347 3.08 18.02 20.99
CA SER A 347 3.22 18.30 19.56
C SER A 347 4.41 17.59 18.93
N ARG A 348 5.55 17.52 19.64
CA ARG A 348 6.73 16.78 19.18
C ARG A 348 6.50 15.27 19.16
N MET A 349 5.86 14.71 20.20
CA MET A 349 5.52 13.29 20.25
C MET A 349 4.59 12.89 19.12
N LYS A 350 3.51 13.64 18.88
CA LYS A 350 2.59 13.41 17.75
C LYS A 350 3.35 13.30 16.44
N LYS A 351 4.14 14.32 16.12
CA LYS A 351 4.93 14.36 14.88
C LYS A 351 5.90 13.19 14.78
N SER A 352 6.62 12.88 15.85
CA SER A 352 7.61 11.80 15.86
C SER A 352 6.96 10.43 15.71
N LEU A 353 5.86 10.16 16.42
CA LEU A 353 5.15 8.88 16.35
C LEU A 353 4.44 8.68 15.00
N GLU A 354 3.92 9.76 14.40
CA GLU A 354 3.37 9.75 13.04
C GLU A 354 4.46 9.44 12.00
N GLN A 355 5.64 10.08 12.11
CA GLN A 355 6.78 9.79 11.24
C GLN A 355 7.29 8.35 11.36
N LYS A 356 7.19 7.76 12.56
CA LYS A 356 7.48 6.34 12.82
C LYS A 356 6.34 5.41 12.37
N GLU A 357 5.24 5.95 11.82
CA GLU A 357 4.05 5.21 11.38
C GLU A 357 3.38 4.39 12.51
N LEU A 358 3.54 4.77 13.77
CA LEU A 358 2.89 4.11 14.90
C LEU A 358 1.47 4.61 15.15
N ILE A 359 1.20 5.87 14.81
CA ILE A 359 -0.11 6.50 14.95
C ILE A 359 -0.56 7.16 13.66
N ASP A 360 -1.87 7.25 13.46
CA ASP A 360 -2.55 8.07 12.44
C ASP A 360 -3.15 9.30 13.12
N ILE A 361 -2.89 10.48 12.55
CA ILE A 361 -3.41 11.75 13.04
C ILE A 361 -4.48 12.24 12.05
N ALA A 362 -5.74 12.05 12.41
CA ALA A 362 -6.87 12.68 11.73
C ALA A 362 -7.26 13.99 12.44
N PRO A 363 -8.05 14.87 11.79
CA PRO A 363 -8.43 16.18 12.36
C PRO A 363 -9.02 16.12 13.77
N GLU A 364 -9.80 15.08 14.05
CA GLU A 364 -10.55 14.96 15.31
C GLU A 364 -10.06 13.82 16.21
N MET A 365 -9.17 12.96 15.71
CA MET A 365 -8.76 11.78 16.47
C MET A 365 -7.35 11.30 16.13
N ILE A 366 -6.69 10.76 17.13
CA ILE A 366 -5.42 10.06 17.00
C ILE A 366 -5.65 8.59 17.35
N THR A 367 -5.19 7.68 16.48
CA THR A 367 -5.32 6.24 16.66
C THR A 367 -4.01 5.53 16.37
N PHE A 368 -3.88 4.30 16.82
CA PHE A 368 -2.81 3.43 16.35
C PHE A 368 -3.00 3.07 14.88
N ASN A 369 -1.92 3.03 14.11
CA ASN A 369 -1.96 2.53 12.73
C ASN A 369 -2.22 1.02 12.66
N ASP A 370 -1.76 0.30 13.67
CA ASP A 370 -1.87 -1.15 13.78
C ASP A 370 -2.73 -1.51 15.00
N PRO A 371 -3.94 -2.08 14.80
CA PRO A 371 -4.83 -2.43 15.90
C PRO A 371 -4.28 -3.56 16.78
N ILE A 372 -3.47 -4.46 16.21
CA ILE A 372 -2.88 -5.57 16.97
C ILE A 372 -1.70 -5.07 17.81
N PHE A 373 -0.92 -4.11 17.27
CA PHE A 373 0.09 -3.43 18.06
C PHE A 373 -0.53 -2.70 19.27
N ARG A 374 -1.68 -2.04 19.11
CA ARG A 374 -2.40 -1.42 20.23
C ARG A 374 -2.74 -2.42 21.32
N ILE A 375 -3.28 -3.59 20.94
CA ILE A 375 -3.66 -4.64 21.90
C ILE A 375 -2.44 -5.21 22.61
N TRP A 376 -1.40 -5.51 21.84
CA TRP A 376 -0.12 -6.00 22.36
C TRP A 376 0.53 -5.00 23.31
N PHE A 377 0.59 -3.72 22.89
CA PHE A 377 1.17 -2.64 23.67
C PHE A 377 0.48 -2.49 25.03
N LYS A 378 -0.85 -2.46 25.03
CA LYS A 378 -1.63 -2.36 26.27
C LYS A 378 -1.40 -3.54 27.22
N LYS A 379 -1.15 -4.74 26.67
CA LYS A 379 -0.96 -5.96 27.46
C LYS A 379 0.44 -6.11 28.03
N PHE A 380 1.47 -5.71 27.28
CA PHE A 380 2.85 -6.08 27.59
C PHE A 380 3.75 -4.90 27.95
N VAL A 381 3.35 -3.66 27.69
CA VAL A 381 4.15 -2.47 28.01
C VAL A 381 3.56 -1.79 29.23
N PRO A 382 4.27 -1.68 30.36
CA PRO A 382 3.76 -0.99 31.55
C PRO A 382 3.81 0.53 31.35
N ILE A 383 2.92 1.24 32.06
CA ILE A 383 2.98 2.71 32.16
C ILE A 383 4.20 3.07 33.00
N LEU A 384 5.06 3.94 32.48
CA LEU A 384 6.24 4.41 33.18
C LEU A 384 5.88 5.62 34.05
N TYR A 385 5.63 5.39 35.32
CA TYR A 385 5.52 6.45 36.31
C TYR A 385 6.93 6.89 36.69
N GLN A 386 7.29 8.15 36.45
CA GLN A 386 8.48 8.77 37.04
C GLN A 386 8.12 9.52 38.29
#